data_23228920e32ca0d619755e4167bacd64
#
_entry.id   23228920e32ca0d619755e4167bacd64
#
_cell.length_a   1.000
_cell.length_b   1.000
_cell.length_c   1.000
_cell.angle_alpha   90.00
_cell.angle_beta   90.00
_cell.angle_gamma   90.00
#
_symmetry.space_group_name_H-M   'P 1'
#
loop_
_entity.id
_entity.type
_entity.pdbx_description
1 polymer ?
#
loop_
_entity_poly.entity_id
_entity_poly.type
_entity_poly.pdbx_seq_one_letter_code
_entity_poly.pdbx_strand_id
1 'polypeptide(L)'
;IDPDYVVTVDPQPVNRCYLEGYDGEALIVADPTASRFALRHVVADRIRYFWSPFAMAQVFFEAIGVTAGEIAFGGSVSTNAYDLARKMGCDPVFVVGQDLSFPGGEVHCRGATLEERLNWKESKTFRRELHNYRQLSALPPVLLPGLTQASERTNDKLVIFYRWFERRFRKDLENGLRIRNCTARGARFDFLERAQLSELAGLPDAMPGPQMIRANDVSDKARKLLLVLESLEADFASTSKELELAVQIIRKEGPPKKTGETLDRVDEELRKRKNALAILGNASQKAIHAVTESAHGGERALELYEALYSASLRYERWLKRSIRILSETLVGIAR
;
A
#
# COMPACT_ATOMS: atom_id res chain seq x y z
N ILE A 1 -0.67 25.46 -1.37
CA ILE A 1 -1.56 24.79 -2.35
C ILE A 1 -2.55 24.00 -1.53
N ASP A 2 -3.83 24.28 -1.72
CA ASP A 2 -4.90 23.47 -1.14
C ASP A 2 -5.38 22.53 -2.25
N PRO A 3 -5.15 21.20 -2.14
CA PRO A 3 -5.51 20.25 -3.17
C PRO A 3 -6.99 19.87 -3.07
N ASP A 4 -7.65 19.54 -4.19
CA ASP A 4 -8.99 18.95 -4.17
C ASP A 4 -9.00 17.52 -3.66
N TYR A 5 -7.93 16.77 -3.94
CA TYR A 5 -7.79 15.37 -3.56
C TYR A 5 -6.40 15.06 -3.01
N VAL A 6 -6.36 14.27 -1.95
CA VAL A 6 -5.13 13.68 -1.41
C VAL A 6 -5.26 12.17 -1.45
N VAL A 7 -4.30 11.49 -2.06
CA VAL A 7 -4.30 10.01 -2.13
C VAL A 7 -3.33 9.44 -1.10
N THR A 8 -3.76 8.43 -0.35
CA THR A 8 -2.92 7.75 0.64
C THR A 8 -3.13 6.24 0.63
N VAL A 9 -2.04 5.47 0.67
CA VAL A 9 -2.08 3.99 0.58
C VAL A 9 -1.19 3.30 1.61
N ASP A 10 -0.24 4.02 2.22
CA ASP A 10 0.81 3.40 3.02
C ASP A 10 0.31 3.07 4.44
N PRO A 11 0.42 1.79 4.89
CA PRO A 11 -0.01 1.36 6.23
C PRO A 11 0.91 1.81 7.37
N GLN A 12 2.09 2.36 7.08
CA GLN A 12 3.08 2.67 8.09
C GLN A 12 2.62 3.82 9.01
N PRO A 13 2.78 3.68 10.34
CA PRO A 13 2.38 4.73 11.30
C PRO A 13 3.07 6.08 11.09
N VAL A 14 4.25 6.09 10.44
CA VAL A 14 4.99 7.33 10.13
C VAL A 14 4.17 8.27 9.24
N ASN A 15 3.28 7.75 8.42
CA ASN A 15 2.45 8.53 7.50
C ASN A 15 1.43 9.45 8.21
N ARG A 16 1.23 9.29 9.52
CA ARG A 16 0.44 10.26 10.30
C ARG A 16 0.95 11.69 10.11
N CYS A 17 2.26 11.86 9.93
CA CYS A 17 2.90 13.17 9.82
C CYS A 17 2.43 13.98 8.61
N TYR A 18 1.94 13.31 7.57
CA TYR A 18 1.48 13.98 6.35
C TYR A 18 0.09 14.60 6.50
N LEU A 19 -0.74 14.08 7.42
CA LEU A 19 -2.10 14.56 7.65
C LEU A 19 -2.29 15.11 9.07
N GLU A 20 -1.26 15.07 9.93
CA GLU A 20 -1.30 15.65 11.28
C GLU A 20 -1.38 17.18 11.17
N GLY A 21 -2.46 17.76 11.70
CA GLY A 21 -2.71 19.19 11.59
C GLY A 21 -3.25 19.67 10.23
N TYR A 22 -3.61 18.74 9.34
CA TYR A 22 -4.27 19.11 8.09
C TYR A 22 -5.70 19.62 8.38
N ASP A 23 -5.95 20.87 8.03
CA ASP A 23 -7.23 21.58 8.16
C ASP A 23 -7.89 21.95 6.82
N GLY A 24 -7.27 21.55 5.71
CA GLY A 24 -7.75 21.79 4.36
C GLY A 24 -9.03 21.02 4.00
N GLU A 25 -9.60 21.33 2.85
CA GLU A 25 -10.90 20.80 2.40
C GLU A 25 -10.83 19.60 1.46
N ALA A 26 -9.63 19.11 1.15
CA ALA A 26 -9.44 17.99 0.23
C ALA A 26 -10.24 16.73 0.59
N LEU A 27 -10.71 16.02 -0.41
CA LEU A 27 -11.16 14.65 -0.27
C LEU A 27 -9.96 13.72 -0.17
N ILE A 28 -9.92 12.91 0.88
CA ILE A 28 -8.86 11.92 1.10
C ILE A 28 -9.27 10.60 0.47
N VAL A 29 -8.62 10.24 -0.62
CA VAL A 29 -8.84 8.96 -1.32
C VAL A 29 -7.85 7.95 -0.77
N ALA A 30 -8.33 6.98 0.01
CA ALA A 30 -7.51 6.09 0.81
C ALA A 30 -7.67 4.63 0.40
N ASP A 31 -6.55 3.88 0.42
CA ASP A 31 -6.62 2.43 0.52
C ASP A 31 -7.12 2.04 1.93
N PRO A 32 -8.02 1.05 2.08
CA PRO A 32 -8.48 0.60 3.40
C PRO A 32 -7.37 0.14 4.34
N THR A 33 -6.21 -0.23 3.78
CA THR A 33 -5.02 -0.61 4.57
C THR A 33 -4.14 0.58 4.96
N ALA A 34 -4.46 1.79 4.48
CA ALA A 34 -3.72 3.00 4.83
C ALA A 34 -3.68 3.24 6.34
N SER A 35 -2.64 3.92 6.80
CA SER A 35 -2.41 4.14 8.22
C SER A 35 -3.58 4.85 8.91
N ARG A 36 -4.26 4.15 9.81
CA ARG A 36 -5.30 4.75 10.66
C ARG A 36 -4.81 5.96 11.46
N PHE A 37 -3.51 6.01 11.75
CA PHE A 37 -2.91 7.14 12.47
C PHE A 37 -2.83 8.41 11.62
N ALA A 38 -2.83 8.28 10.30
CA ALA A 38 -2.97 9.39 9.37
C ALA A 38 -4.44 9.79 9.24
N LEU A 39 -5.32 8.84 8.97
CA LEU A 39 -6.73 9.09 8.66
C LEU A 39 -7.53 9.63 9.85
N ARG A 40 -7.15 9.34 11.09
CA ARG A 40 -7.86 9.84 12.30
C ARG A 40 -7.86 11.37 12.46
N HIS A 41 -6.98 12.07 11.74
CA HIS A 41 -6.90 13.53 11.75
C HIS A 41 -7.85 14.18 10.73
N VAL A 42 -8.49 13.36 9.90
CA VAL A 42 -9.40 13.79 8.84
C VAL A 42 -10.84 13.53 9.27
N VAL A 43 -11.72 14.47 8.96
CA VAL A 43 -13.17 14.28 9.18
C VAL A 43 -13.64 13.10 8.31
N ALA A 44 -14.39 12.17 8.92
CA ALA A 44 -14.80 10.92 8.27
C ALA A 44 -15.55 11.14 6.95
N ASP A 45 -16.36 12.20 6.86
CA ASP A 45 -17.11 12.55 5.64
C ASP A 45 -16.22 12.95 4.46
N ARG A 46 -14.94 13.23 4.69
CA ARG A 46 -13.96 13.56 3.65
C ARG A 46 -13.14 12.36 3.21
N ILE A 47 -13.29 11.18 3.82
CA ILE A 47 -12.55 9.98 3.45
C ILE A 47 -13.36 9.17 2.45
N ARG A 48 -12.71 8.74 1.36
CA ARG A 48 -13.23 7.84 0.35
C ARG A 48 -12.29 6.68 0.19
N TYR A 49 -12.83 5.46 0.20
CA TYR A 49 -12.04 4.25 -0.01
C TYR A 49 -12.21 3.76 -1.43
N PHE A 50 -11.13 3.30 -2.03
CA PHE A 50 -11.15 2.58 -3.31
C PHE A 50 -10.95 1.08 -3.10
N TRP A 51 -11.22 0.28 -4.13
CA TRP A 51 -11.04 -1.17 -4.09
C TRP A 51 -9.57 -1.51 -3.97
N SER A 52 -9.20 -2.15 -2.87
CA SER A 52 -7.83 -2.53 -2.56
C SER A 52 -7.47 -3.87 -3.18
N PRO A 53 -6.26 -4.07 -3.71
CA PRO A 53 -5.79 -5.36 -4.20
C PRO A 53 -5.46 -6.36 -3.07
N PHE A 54 -5.49 -5.92 -1.82
CA PHE A 54 -5.13 -6.76 -0.68
C PHE A 54 -6.30 -7.65 -0.26
N ALA A 55 -6.05 -8.99 -0.16
CA ALA A 55 -7.08 -10.00 0.11
C ALA A 55 -7.96 -9.67 1.32
N MET A 56 -7.37 -9.16 2.42
CA MET A 56 -8.13 -8.81 3.61
C MET A 56 -9.15 -7.69 3.36
N ALA A 57 -8.77 -6.66 2.60
CA ALA A 57 -9.68 -5.57 2.26
C ALA A 57 -10.80 -6.07 1.33
N GLN A 58 -10.49 -6.94 0.37
CA GLN A 58 -11.47 -7.55 -0.54
C GLN A 58 -12.52 -8.36 0.23
N VAL A 59 -12.08 -9.22 1.16
CA VAL A 59 -12.98 -9.99 2.04
C VAL A 59 -13.95 -9.08 2.78
N PHE A 60 -13.49 -7.94 3.28
CA PHE A 60 -14.34 -6.99 4.01
C PHE A 60 -15.32 -6.25 3.08
N PHE A 61 -14.85 -5.75 1.94
CA PHE A 61 -15.73 -5.07 0.98
C PHE A 61 -16.83 -5.98 0.45
N GLU A 62 -16.48 -7.22 0.08
CA GLU A 62 -17.46 -8.22 -0.37
C GLU A 62 -18.49 -8.52 0.70
N ALA A 63 -18.03 -8.72 1.93
CA ALA A 63 -18.89 -9.07 3.06
C ALA A 63 -19.92 -8.00 3.40
N ILE A 64 -19.53 -6.73 3.33
CA ILE A 64 -20.44 -5.60 3.63
C ILE A 64 -21.22 -5.13 2.38
N GLY A 65 -21.02 -5.79 1.23
CA GLY A 65 -21.70 -5.47 -0.02
C GLY A 65 -21.39 -4.06 -0.54
N VAL A 66 -20.15 -3.58 -0.34
CA VAL A 66 -19.69 -2.28 -0.85
C VAL A 66 -18.93 -2.49 -2.16
N THR A 67 -19.39 -1.84 -3.21
CA THR A 67 -18.62 -1.67 -4.43
C THR A 67 -17.82 -0.37 -4.35
N ALA A 68 -16.51 -0.45 -4.53
CA ALA A 68 -15.63 0.70 -4.61
C ALA A 68 -14.96 0.75 -5.98
N GLY A 69 -14.62 1.94 -6.46
CA GLY A 69 -13.86 2.10 -7.70
C GLY A 69 -12.46 1.50 -7.55
N GLU A 70 -11.98 0.84 -8.59
CA GLU A 70 -10.61 0.34 -8.64
C GLU A 70 -9.65 1.45 -9.04
N ILE A 71 -8.48 1.50 -8.41
CA ILE A 71 -7.37 2.36 -8.80
C ILE A 71 -6.15 1.47 -9.02
N ALA A 72 -5.42 1.71 -10.13
CA ALA A 72 -4.25 0.92 -10.45
C ALA A 72 -3.16 1.03 -9.37
N PHE A 73 -2.57 -0.10 -9.02
CA PHE A 73 -1.53 -0.19 -8.01
C PHE A 73 -0.16 -0.44 -8.68
N GLY A 74 0.68 0.59 -8.71
CA GLY A 74 2.02 0.53 -9.32
C GLY A 74 3.16 0.50 -8.30
N GLY A 75 2.84 0.35 -7.01
CA GLY A 75 3.82 0.27 -5.92
C GLY A 75 4.20 1.62 -5.29
N SER A 76 3.78 2.73 -5.87
CA SER A 76 3.91 4.09 -5.32
C SER A 76 2.55 4.77 -5.25
N VAL A 77 2.29 5.58 -4.22
CA VAL A 77 1.06 6.36 -4.11
C VAL A 77 0.83 7.29 -5.30
N SER A 78 1.91 7.78 -5.92
CA SER A 78 1.81 8.62 -7.12
C SER A 78 1.20 7.89 -8.32
N THR A 79 1.39 6.57 -8.42
CA THR A 79 0.74 5.75 -9.45
C THR A 79 -0.77 5.66 -9.25
N ASN A 80 -1.21 5.60 -7.98
CA ASN A 80 -2.63 5.63 -7.64
C ASN A 80 -3.24 7.01 -7.92
N ALA A 81 -2.54 8.09 -7.56
CA ALA A 81 -2.99 9.46 -7.81
C ALA A 81 -3.15 9.74 -9.32
N TYR A 82 -2.17 9.32 -10.12
CA TYR A 82 -2.25 9.44 -11.58
C TYR A 82 -3.45 8.66 -12.16
N ASP A 83 -3.63 7.40 -11.75
CA ASP A 83 -4.75 6.59 -12.25
C ASP A 83 -6.11 7.13 -11.80
N LEU A 84 -6.19 7.73 -10.60
CA LEU A 84 -7.38 8.43 -10.13
C LEU A 84 -7.70 9.62 -11.06
N ALA A 85 -6.75 10.52 -11.28
CA ALA A 85 -6.95 11.69 -12.16
C ALA A 85 -7.41 11.27 -13.56
N ARG A 86 -6.78 10.24 -14.13
CA ARG A 86 -7.15 9.66 -15.41
C ARG A 86 -8.59 9.13 -15.42
N LYS A 87 -8.99 8.38 -14.39
CA LYS A 87 -10.35 7.81 -14.27
C LYS A 87 -11.41 8.87 -14.00
N MET A 88 -11.04 9.98 -13.40
CA MET A 88 -11.89 11.16 -13.24
C MET A 88 -12.08 11.93 -14.55
N GLY A 89 -11.35 11.57 -15.61
CA GLY A 89 -11.45 12.23 -16.92
C GLY A 89 -10.63 13.52 -17.02
N CYS A 90 -9.64 13.72 -16.14
CA CYS A 90 -8.74 14.86 -16.24
C CYS A 90 -7.96 14.84 -17.56
N ASP A 91 -8.06 15.89 -18.36
CA ASP A 91 -7.34 16.09 -19.61
C ASP A 91 -7.18 17.59 -19.89
N PRO A 92 -5.96 18.14 -19.95
CA PRO A 92 -4.67 17.48 -19.79
C PRO A 92 -4.32 17.11 -18.34
N VAL A 93 -3.38 16.15 -18.17
CA VAL A 93 -2.76 15.81 -16.87
C VAL A 93 -1.37 16.43 -16.79
N PHE A 94 -1.13 17.27 -15.80
CA PHE A 94 0.18 17.86 -15.51
C PHE A 94 0.85 17.09 -14.38
N VAL A 95 2.03 16.52 -14.64
CA VAL A 95 2.82 15.76 -13.68
C VAL A 95 3.89 16.66 -13.09
N VAL A 96 3.89 16.85 -11.76
CA VAL A 96 4.81 17.73 -11.04
C VAL A 96 5.52 16.95 -9.94
N GLY A 97 6.84 17.14 -9.82
CA GLY A 97 7.62 16.54 -8.73
C GLY A 97 7.76 15.02 -8.81
N GLN A 98 7.59 14.41 -9.98
CA GLN A 98 7.75 12.98 -10.19
C GLN A 98 9.20 12.67 -10.63
N ASP A 99 10.15 12.89 -9.70
CA ASP A 99 11.59 12.81 -9.99
C ASP A 99 12.08 11.40 -10.30
N LEU A 100 11.56 10.37 -9.63
CA LEU A 100 11.90 8.93 -9.80
C LEU A 100 13.40 8.63 -9.75
N SER A 101 14.17 9.52 -9.15
CA SER A 101 15.61 9.48 -9.02
C SER A 101 16.03 10.34 -7.82
N PHE A 102 17.34 10.51 -7.64
CA PHE A 102 17.93 11.31 -6.58
C PHE A 102 18.70 12.51 -7.15
N PRO A 103 18.03 13.54 -7.68
CA PRO A 103 18.68 14.69 -8.29
C PRO A 103 19.56 15.41 -7.27
N GLY A 104 20.83 15.67 -7.64
CA GLY A 104 21.79 16.26 -6.72
C GLY A 104 22.17 15.40 -5.50
N GLY A 105 21.80 14.10 -5.51
CA GLY A 105 22.00 13.21 -4.37
C GLY A 105 21.01 13.43 -3.22
N GLU A 106 19.92 14.14 -3.43
CA GLU A 106 18.86 14.38 -2.45
C GLU A 106 17.83 13.25 -2.49
N VAL A 107 17.53 12.62 -1.33
CA VAL A 107 16.54 11.52 -1.24
C VAL A 107 15.12 12.07 -1.20
N HIS A 108 14.92 13.20 -0.54
CA HIS A 108 13.64 13.90 -0.44
C HIS A 108 13.83 15.39 -0.75
N CYS A 109 12.76 16.04 -1.17
CA CYS A 109 12.77 17.48 -1.36
C CYS A 109 12.92 18.23 -0.03
N ARG A 110 13.52 19.40 -0.08
CA ARG A 110 13.66 20.28 1.10
C ARG A 110 12.30 20.67 1.64
N GLY A 111 12.14 20.64 2.96
CA GLY A 111 10.88 20.92 3.65
C GLY A 111 9.91 19.74 3.66
N ALA A 112 10.29 18.58 3.10
CA ALA A 112 9.50 17.38 3.28
C ALA A 112 9.46 16.97 4.75
N THR A 113 8.28 16.58 5.26
CA THR A 113 8.07 16.18 6.66
C THR A 113 9.07 15.11 7.14
N LEU A 114 9.44 14.18 6.27
CA LEU A 114 10.45 13.17 6.60
C LEU A 114 11.83 13.79 6.78
N GLU A 115 12.21 14.75 5.95
CA GLU A 115 13.47 15.49 6.08
C GLU A 115 13.52 16.27 7.41
N GLU A 116 12.46 16.97 7.76
CA GLU A 116 12.39 17.72 9.02
C GLU A 116 12.53 16.81 10.24
N ARG A 117 11.84 15.64 10.23
CA ARG A 117 11.95 14.66 11.31
C ARG A 117 13.35 14.08 11.46
N LEU A 118 14.11 13.99 10.38
CA LEU A 118 15.50 13.56 10.42
C LEU A 118 16.39 14.68 10.98
N ASN A 119 16.10 15.93 10.66
CA ASN A 119 16.79 17.09 11.20
C ASN A 119 16.66 17.14 12.73
N TRP A 120 15.51 16.76 13.30
CA TRP A 120 15.32 16.69 14.77
C TRP A 120 16.19 15.63 15.44
N LYS A 121 16.70 14.65 14.69
CA LYS A 121 17.64 13.63 15.19
C LYS A 121 19.10 14.01 14.98
N GLU A 122 19.35 15.17 14.38
CA GLU A 122 20.70 15.62 14.10
C GLU A 122 21.48 15.81 15.41
N SER A 123 22.71 15.30 15.43
CA SER A 123 23.62 15.36 16.56
C SER A 123 25.06 15.43 16.07
N LYS A 124 26.03 15.63 16.99
CA LYS A 124 27.46 15.61 16.64
C LYS A 124 27.90 14.31 15.95
N THR A 125 27.24 13.19 16.27
CA THR A 125 27.56 11.86 15.73
C THR A 125 26.60 11.39 14.63
N PHE A 126 25.49 12.07 14.44
CA PHE A 126 24.48 11.75 13.43
C PHE A 126 24.11 13.01 12.64
N ARG A 127 24.83 13.22 11.54
CA ARG A 127 24.63 14.36 10.65
C ARG A 127 23.62 14.03 9.55
N ARG A 128 22.96 15.04 9.03
CA ARG A 128 22.00 14.95 7.92
C ARG A 128 22.59 14.26 6.69
N GLU A 129 23.84 14.62 6.33
CA GLU A 129 24.53 14.05 5.19
C GLU A 129 24.75 12.54 5.36
N LEU A 130 25.04 12.07 6.58
CA LEU A 130 25.21 10.66 6.87
C LEU A 130 23.89 9.90 6.68
N HIS A 131 22.76 10.51 7.07
CA HIS A 131 21.45 9.90 6.86
C HIS A 131 21.14 9.79 5.37
N ASN A 132 21.29 10.88 4.62
CA ASN A 132 21.09 10.91 3.18
C ASN A 132 21.99 9.87 2.47
N TYR A 133 23.27 9.82 2.84
CA TYR A 133 24.22 8.82 2.33
C TYR A 133 23.75 7.38 2.60
N ARG A 134 23.29 7.08 3.81
CA ARG A 134 22.76 5.75 4.15
C ARG A 134 21.55 5.37 3.32
N GLN A 135 20.65 6.30 3.06
CA GLN A 135 19.49 6.09 2.20
C GLN A 135 19.91 5.81 0.75
N LEU A 136 20.81 6.62 0.21
CA LEU A 136 21.34 6.45 -1.15
C LEU A 136 22.10 5.13 -1.32
N SER A 137 22.75 4.66 -0.25
CA SER A 137 23.58 3.46 -0.26
C SER A 137 22.83 2.19 0.13
N ALA A 138 21.55 2.30 0.51
CA ALA A 138 20.73 1.15 0.96
C ALA A 138 20.46 0.14 -0.16
N LEU A 139 20.46 0.57 -1.41
CA LEU A 139 20.28 -0.27 -2.58
C LEU A 139 21.37 0.07 -3.63
N PRO A 140 21.73 -0.89 -4.49
CA PRO A 140 22.64 -0.64 -5.60
C PRO A 140 22.14 0.52 -6.47
N PRO A 141 23.06 1.41 -6.93
CA PRO A 141 22.71 2.52 -7.80
C PRO A 141 22.39 2.01 -9.21
N VAL A 142 21.35 2.60 -9.79
CA VAL A 142 20.97 2.43 -11.20
C VAL A 142 21.00 3.82 -11.85
N LEU A 143 21.20 3.90 -13.14
CA LEU A 143 21.17 5.14 -13.91
C LEU A 143 19.94 5.13 -14.83
N LEU A 144 19.21 6.25 -14.84
CA LEU A 144 18.13 6.54 -15.79
C LEU A 144 18.50 7.78 -16.61
N PRO A 145 17.93 7.96 -17.83
CA PRO A 145 18.03 9.23 -18.54
C PRO A 145 17.56 10.40 -17.67
N GLY A 146 18.29 11.50 -17.66
CA GLY A 146 18.00 12.66 -16.83
C GLY A 146 17.29 13.79 -17.58
N LEU A 147 16.51 14.62 -16.84
CA LEU A 147 15.84 15.80 -17.39
C LEU A 147 16.80 16.96 -17.63
N THR A 148 17.75 17.15 -16.72
CA THR A 148 18.70 18.29 -16.72
C THR A 148 20.13 17.88 -16.98
N GLN A 149 20.43 16.60 -16.90
CA GLN A 149 21.75 16.01 -17.17
C GLN A 149 21.58 14.69 -17.96
N ALA A 150 22.67 14.15 -18.48
CA ALA A 150 22.64 12.94 -19.34
C ALA A 150 22.00 11.73 -18.60
N SER A 151 22.32 11.57 -17.32
CA SER A 151 21.78 10.50 -16.51
C SER A 151 21.54 10.94 -15.07
N GLU A 152 20.55 10.35 -14.42
CA GLU A 152 20.22 10.54 -13.00
C GLU A 152 20.40 9.24 -12.22
N ARG A 153 20.98 9.37 -11.03
CA ARG A 153 21.08 8.24 -10.09
C ARG A 153 19.73 7.89 -9.52
N THR A 154 19.40 6.61 -9.53
CA THR A 154 18.20 6.03 -8.92
C THR A 154 18.54 4.68 -8.27
N ASN A 155 17.53 3.88 -7.91
CA ASN A 155 17.65 2.51 -7.41
C ASN A 155 16.55 1.62 -8.00
N ASP A 156 16.68 0.30 -7.81
CA ASP A 156 15.74 -0.68 -8.37
C ASP A 156 14.28 -0.42 -7.97
N LYS A 157 14.04 0.06 -6.74
CA LYS A 157 12.69 0.39 -6.27
C LYS A 157 12.06 1.52 -7.11
N LEU A 158 12.79 2.60 -7.33
CA LEU A 158 12.30 3.72 -8.14
C LEU A 158 12.22 3.36 -9.63
N VAL A 159 13.10 2.46 -10.12
CA VAL A 159 13.01 1.93 -11.48
C VAL A 159 11.70 1.18 -11.73
N ILE A 160 11.20 0.42 -10.74
CA ILE A 160 9.88 -0.22 -10.85
C ILE A 160 8.79 0.82 -11.09
N PHE A 161 8.81 1.92 -10.35
CA PHE A 161 7.84 3.01 -10.52
C PHE A 161 8.02 3.73 -11.85
N TYR A 162 9.27 4.01 -12.26
CA TYR A 162 9.59 4.59 -13.56
C TYR A 162 9.02 3.74 -14.70
N ARG A 163 9.25 2.43 -14.68
CA ARG A 163 8.73 1.49 -15.70
C ARG A 163 7.21 1.42 -15.73
N TRP A 164 6.56 1.54 -14.56
CA TRP A 164 5.11 1.59 -14.50
C TRP A 164 4.59 2.86 -15.18
N PHE A 165 5.15 4.04 -14.85
CA PHE A 165 4.77 5.31 -15.48
C PHE A 165 5.08 5.32 -16.97
N GLU A 166 6.25 4.83 -17.38
CA GLU A 166 6.64 4.76 -18.79
C GLU A 166 5.60 4.00 -19.62
N ARG A 167 5.23 2.79 -19.19
CA ARG A 167 4.22 1.99 -19.88
C ARG A 167 2.85 2.66 -19.86
N ARG A 168 2.49 3.24 -18.72
CA ARG A 168 1.17 3.84 -18.53
C ARG A 168 1.01 5.11 -19.34
N PHE A 169 1.98 6.01 -19.31
CA PHE A 169 1.96 7.25 -20.07
C PHE A 169 1.91 6.98 -21.59
N ARG A 170 2.73 6.03 -22.10
CA ARG A 170 2.67 5.66 -23.52
C ARG A 170 1.27 5.23 -23.93
N LYS A 171 0.68 4.30 -23.17
CA LYS A 171 -0.67 3.81 -23.46
C LYS A 171 -1.73 4.91 -23.41
N ASP A 172 -1.63 5.83 -22.46
CA ASP A 172 -2.62 6.90 -22.30
C ASP A 172 -2.47 7.98 -23.39
N LEU A 173 -1.23 8.30 -23.81
CA LEU A 173 -0.96 9.16 -24.98
C LEU A 173 -1.50 8.53 -26.28
N GLU A 174 -1.30 7.23 -26.49
CA GLU A 174 -1.87 6.50 -27.64
C GLU A 174 -3.40 6.54 -27.64
N ASN A 175 -4.03 6.61 -26.48
CA ASN A 175 -5.48 6.75 -26.32
C ASN A 175 -5.96 8.22 -26.39
N GLY A 176 -5.07 9.16 -26.70
CA GLY A 176 -5.40 10.57 -26.89
C GLY A 176 -5.39 11.45 -25.64
N LEU A 177 -5.01 10.90 -24.47
CA LEU A 177 -4.87 11.71 -23.27
C LEU A 177 -3.64 12.63 -23.39
N ARG A 178 -3.82 13.92 -23.11
CA ARG A 178 -2.70 14.87 -23.09
C ARG A 178 -1.98 14.82 -21.74
N ILE A 179 -0.70 14.48 -21.73
CA ILE A 179 0.12 14.41 -20.53
C ILE A 179 1.27 15.39 -20.67
N ARG A 180 1.50 16.23 -19.66
CA ARG A 180 2.53 17.27 -19.63
C ARG A 180 3.46 17.06 -18.43
N ASN A 181 4.77 17.08 -18.67
CA ASN A 181 5.76 16.95 -17.61
C ASN A 181 6.26 18.31 -17.13
N CYS A 182 5.83 18.71 -15.93
CA CYS A 182 6.28 19.91 -15.23
C CYS A 182 7.31 19.60 -14.13
N THR A 183 7.83 18.38 -14.05
CA THR A 183 8.90 18.00 -13.11
C THR A 183 10.17 18.74 -13.47
N ALA A 184 10.77 19.43 -12.50
CA ALA A 184 11.93 20.31 -12.75
C ALA A 184 13.22 19.51 -12.96
N ARG A 185 13.44 18.45 -12.18
CA ARG A 185 14.65 17.60 -12.16
C ARG A 185 14.24 16.13 -12.09
N GLY A 186 15.17 15.23 -12.31
CA GLY A 186 14.96 13.80 -12.15
C GLY A 186 14.99 13.02 -13.44
N ALA A 187 14.40 11.83 -13.43
CA ALA A 187 14.38 10.93 -14.57
C ALA A 187 13.51 11.48 -15.71
N ARG A 188 13.98 11.28 -16.95
CA ARG A 188 13.33 11.76 -18.17
C ARG A 188 12.53 10.64 -18.84
N PHE A 189 11.36 11.00 -19.33
CA PHE A 189 10.60 10.21 -20.31
C PHE A 189 10.74 10.92 -21.67
N ASP A 190 11.49 10.32 -22.60
CA ASP A 190 11.85 10.96 -23.89
C ASP A 190 10.64 11.30 -24.76
N PHE A 191 9.52 10.62 -24.59
CA PHE A 191 8.28 10.79 -25.34
C PHE A 191 7.29 11.76 -24.67
N LEU A 192 7.59 12.24 -23.44
CA LEU A 192 6.69 13.09 -22.69
C LEU A 192 7.08 14.55 -22.86
N GLU A 193 6.13 15.35 -23.33
CA GLU A 193 6.32 16.77 -23.57
C GLU A 193 6.52 17.53 -22.26
N ARG A 194 7.53 18.39 -22.21
CA ARG A 194 7.76 19.30 -21.09
C ARG A 194 6.85 20.49 -21.18
N ALA A 195 6.36 20.93 -20.02
CA ALA A 195 5.50 22.09 -19.91
C ALA A 195 5.89 22.97 -18.72
N GLN A 196 5.43 24.21 -18.74
CA GLN A 196 5.56 25.15 -17.63
C GLN A 196 4.28 25.13 -16.78
N LEU A 197 4.41 25.31 -15.46
CA LEU A 197 3.22 25.41 -14.59
C LEU A 197 2.33 26.63 -14.95
N SER A 198 2.89 27.65 -15.60
CA SER A 198 2.14 28.80 -16.10
C SER A 198 1.09 28.42 -17.14
N GLU A 199 1.23 27.29 -17.83
CA GLU A 199 0.24 26.78 -18.79
C GLU A 199 -1.07 26.36 -18.10
N LEU A 200 -1.03 26.06 -16.79
CA LEU A 200 -2.24 25.79 -16.00
C LEU A 200 -3.16 27.00 -15.89
N ALA A 201 -2.61 28.21 -15.89
CA ALA A 201 -3.40 29.45 -15.78
C ALA A 201 -4.37 29.69 -16.96
N GLY A 202 -4.14 29.01 -18.07
CA GLY A 202 -5.01 29.08 -19.25
C GLY A 202 -6.09 28.00 -19.35
N LEU A 203 -6.15 27.11 -18.37
CA LEU A 203 -7.15 26.05 -18.35
C LEU A 203 -8.49 26.57 -17.80
N PRO A 204 -9.63 26.04 -18.29
CA PRO A 204 -10.91 26.34 -17.70
C PRO A 204 -10.98 25.86 -16.25
N ASP A 205 -11.79 26.52 -15.43
CA ASP A 205 -12.06 26.07 -14.07
C ASP A 205 -12.56 24.64 -14.06
N ALA A 206 -12.15 23.89 -13.03
CA ALA A 206 -12.55 22.51 -12.89
C ALA A 206 -14.09 22.40 -12.78
N MET A 207 -14.64 21.35 -13.36
CA MET A 207 -16.04 21.00 -13.14
C MET A 207 -16.26 20.77 -11.63
N PRO A 208 -17.47 21.08 -11.09
CA PRO A 208 -17.78 20.78 -9.71
C PRO A 208 -17.44 19.34 -9.38
N GLY A 209 -16.72 19.13 -8.27
CA GLY A 209 -16.36 17.79 -7.81
C GLY A 209 -17.58 16.91 -7.59
N PRO A 210 -17.41 15.58 -7.50
CA PRO A 210 -18.52 14.66 -7.32
C PRO A 210 -19.29 14.97 -6.05
N GLN A 211 -20.62 15.00 -6.17
CA GLN A 211 -21.50 15.19 -5.01
C GLN A 211 -21.26 14.08 -3.98
N MET A 212 -21.18 14.48 -2.72
CA MET A 212 -21.01 13.56 -1.61
C MET A 212 -22.22 12.63 -1.48
N ILE A 213 -22.05 11.36 -1.80
CA ILE A 213 -23.05 10.34 -1.50
C ILE A 213 -22.84 9.94 -0.04
N ARG A 214 -23.77 10.35 0.84
CA ARG A 214 -23.79 9.86 2.21
C ARG A 214 -24.12 8.37 2.21
N ALA A 215 -23.31 7.57 2.92
CA ALA A 215 -23.60 6.16 3.09
C ALA A 215 -24.87 6.01 3.95
N ASN A 216 -25.94 5.55 3.34
CA ASN A 216 -27.11 5.11 4.07
C ASN A 216 -26.78 3.79 4.77
N ASP A 217 -27.19 3.65 6.04
CA ASP A 217 -27.08 2.42 6.82
C ASP A 217 -25.67 1.93 7.21
N VAL A 218 -24.95 2.76 7.92
CA VAL A 218 -23.64 2.40 8.51
C VAL A 218 -23.79 1.27 9.54
N SER A 219 -24.91 1.22 10.29
CA SER A 219 -25.12 0.23 11.35
C SER A 219 -25.27 -1.19 10.80
N ASP A 220 -26.00 -1.39 9.70
CA ASP A 220 -26.15 -2.72 9.08
C ASP A 220 -24.81 -3.22 8.50
N LYS A 221 -24.07 -2.35 7.82
CA LYS A 221 -22.74 -2.67 7.30
C LYS A 221 -21.75 -3.01 8.42
N ALA A 222 -21.81 -2.31 9.52
CA ALA A 222 -20.96 -2.57 10.68
C ALA A 222 -21.30 -3.91 11.34
N ARG A 223 -22.59 -4.29 11.43
CA ARG A 223 -23.01 -5.62 11.91
C ARG A 223 -22.54 -6.74 10.97
N LYS A 224 -22.68 -6.56 9.67
CA LYS A 224 -22.15 -7.52 8.67
C LYS A 224 -20.65 -7.68 8.80
N LEU A 225 -19.93 -6.58 8.96
CA LEU A 225 -18.48 -6.63 9.18
C LEU A 225 -18.13 -7.37 10.48
N LEU A 226 -18.88 -7.19 11.56
CA LEU A 226 -18.66 -7.91 12.81
C LEU A 226 -18.77 -9.42 12.61
N LEU A 227 -19.84 -9.91 11.96
CA LEU A 227 -20.01 -11.33 11.66
C LEU A 227 -18.85 -11.92 10.84
N VAL A 228 -18.32 -11.14 9.89
CA VAL A 228 -17.16 -11.57 9.10
C VAL A 228 -15.88 -11.62 9.93
N LEU A 229 -15.66 -10.64 10.81
CA LEU A 229 -14.51 -10.65 11.71
C LEU A 229 -14.57 -11.86 12.66
N GLU A 230 -15.74 -12.21 13.19
CA GLU A 230 -15.96 -13.39 14.04
C GLU A 230 -15.70 -14.70 13.27
N SER A 231 -16.20 -14.81 12.05
CA SER A 231 -15.94 -15.96 11.18
C SER A 231 -14.46 -16.10 10.85
N LEU A 232 -13.78 -15.02 10.50
CA LEU A 232 -12.34 -15.02 10.24
C LEU A 232 -11.54 -15.36 11.49
N GLU A 233 -11.94 -14.89 12.66
CA GLU A 233 -11.26 -15.23 13.93
C GLU A 233 -11.32 -16.73 14.20
N ALA A 234 -12.48 -17.35 14.02
CA ALA A 234 -12.63 -18.80 14.15
C ALA A 234 -11.77 -19.58 13.12
N ASP A 235 -11.73 -19.11 11.87
CA ASP A 235 -10.87 -19.68 10.83
C ASP A 235 -9.39 -19.56 11.19
N PHE A 236 -8.96 -18.40 11.67
CA PHE A 236 -7.56 -18.19 12.08
C PHE A 236 -7.18 -18.99 13.33
N ALA A 237 -8.07 -19.12 14.30
CA ALA A 237 -7.85 -19.95 15.49
C ALA A 237 -7.66 -21.43 15.11
N SER A 238 -8.47 -21.93 14.17
CA SER A 238 -8.32 -23.28 13.63
C SER A 238 -7.05 -23.42 12.78
N THR A 239 -6.76 -22.45 11.92
CA THR A 239 -5.55 -22.39 11.10
C THR A 239 -4.27 -22.42 11.95
N SER A 240 -4.26 -21.65 13.05
CA SER A 240 -3.11 -21.63 13.99
C SER A 240 -2.83 -23.01 14.57
N LYS A 241 -3.88 -23.78 14.93
CA LYS A 241 -3.73 -25.14 15.47
C LYS A 241 -3.14 -26.11 14.44
N GLU A 242 -3.64 -26.06 13.20
CA GLU A 242 -3.10 -26.91 12.12
C GLU A 242 -1.64 -26.58 11.79
N LEU A 243 -1.29 -25.29 11.74
CA LEU A 243 0.08 -24.84 11.48
C LEU A 243 1.02 -25.21 12.65
N GLU A 244 0.54 -25.10 13.90
CA GLU A 244 1.30 -25.56 15.06
C GLU A 244 1.60 -27.06 14.99
N LEU A 245 0.59 -27.87 14.62
CA LEU A 245 0.75 -29.30 14.42
C LEU A 245 1.78 -29.60 13.35
N ALA A 246 1.74 -28.93 12.20
CA ALA A 246 2.73 -29.10 11.13
C ALA A 246 4.16 -28.78 11.62
N VAL A 247 4.34 -27.68 12.34
CA VAL A 247 5.65 -27.31 12.92
C VAL A 247 6.14 -28.38 13.89
N GLN A 248 5.28 -28.92 14.77
CA GLN A 248 5.64 -29.97 15.72
C GLN A 248 6.04 -31.26 15.01
N ILE A 249 5.31 -31.67 13.99
CA ILE A 249 5.60 -32.88 13.19
C ILE A 249 6.97 -32.75 12.52
N ILE A 250 7.23 -31.63 11.81
CA ILE A 250 8.50 -31.43 11.10
C ILE A 250 9.68 -31.41 12.11
N ARG A 251 9.51 -30.76 13.26
CA ARG A 251 10.56 -30.73 14.28
C ARG A 251 10.87 -32.09 14.88
N LYS A 252 9.85 -32.96 15.06
CA LYS A 252 9.99 -34.26 15.69
C LYS A 252 10.46 -35.35 14.73
N GLU A 253 9.92 -35.36 13.51
CA GLU A 253 10.05 -36.47 12.57
C GLU A 253 10.94 -36.14 11.35
N GLY A 254 11.32 -34.85 11.19
CA GLY A 254 12.18 -34.38 10.10
C GLY A 254 11.42 -33.84 8.89
N PRO A 255 12.13 -33.62 7.76
CA PRO A 255 11.58 -32.92 6.58
C PRO A 255 10.49 -33.73 5.84
N PRO A 256 9.68 -33.10 4.97
CA PRO A 256 8.48 -33.65 4.34
C PRO A 256 8.62 -35.01 3.63
N LYS A 257 9.81 -35.41 3.20
CA LYS A 257 10.03 -36.74 2.60
C LYS A 257 9.66 -37.91 3.52
N LYS A 258 9.63 -37.69 4.84
CA LYS A 258 9.27 -38.70 5.84
C LYS A 258 7.86 -38.48 6.42
N THR A 259 7.32 -37.29 6.29
CA THR A 259 6.08 -36.84 6.95
C THR A 259 4.99 -36.44 5.94
N GLY A 260 5.18 -36.74 4.63
CA GLY A 260 4.35 -36.25 3.53
C GLY A 260 2.84 -36.44 3.74
N GLU A 261 2.38 -37.62 4.01
CA GLU A 261 0.94 -37.91 4.18
C GLU A 261 0.28 -37.10 5.31
N THR A 262 1.02 -36.89 6.41
CA THR A 262 0.49 -36.13 7.56
C THR A 262 0.45 -34.61 7.25
N LEU A 263 1.46 -34.09 6.55
CA LEU A 263 1.47 -32.69 6.11
C LEU A 263 0.44 -32.44 5.02
N ASP A 264 0.23 -33.40 4.09
CA ASP A 264 -0.82 -33.30 3.07
C ASP A 264 -2.22 -33.15 3.69
N ARG A 265 -2.47 -33.86 4.81
CA ARG A 265 -3.72 -33.69 5.56
C ARG A 265 -3.84 -32.30 6.19
N VAL A 266 -2.76 -31.78 6.78
CA VAL A 266 -2.75 -30.41 7.32
C VAL A 266 -3.03 -29.40 6.21
N ASP A 267 -2.36 -29.54 5.07
CA ASP A 267 -2.55 -28.66 3.92
C ASP A 267 -3.98 -28.72 3.37
N GLU A 268 -4.60 -29.91 3.36
CA GLU A 268 -6.00 -30.06 2.97
C GLU A 268 -6.96 -29.33 3.93
N GLU A 269 -6.73 -29.41 5.23
CA GLU A 269 -7.49 -28.66 6.24
C GLU A 269 -7.30 -27.15 6.10
N LEU A 270 -6.09 -26.69 5.80
CA LEU A 270 -5.81 -25.28 5.52
C LEU A 270 -6.55 -24.77 4.27
N ARG A 271 -6.59 -25.57 3.19
CA ARG A 271 -7.28 -25.20 1.94
C ARG A 271 -8.79 -24.98 2.10
N LYS A 272 -9.43 -25.60 3.10
CA LYS A 272 -10.84 -25.37 3.42
C LYS A 272 -11.12 -23.93 3.86
N ARG A 273 -10.14 -23.24 4.45
CA ARG A 273 -10.25 -21.88 4.99
C ARG A 273 -9.69 -20.84 4.01
N LYS A 274 -10.35 -20.71 2.86
CA LYS A 274 -9.87 -19.93 1.71
C LYS A 274 -9.48 -18.48 2.06
N ASN A 275 -10.31 -17.78 2.85
CA ASN A 275 -10.07 -16.39 3.20
C ASN A 275 -8.86 -16.23 4.12
N ALA A 276 -8.76 -17.06 5.16
CA ALA A 276 -7.60 -17.06 6.05
C ALA A 276 -6.31 -17.40 5.29
N LEU A 277 -6.35 -18.39 4.41
CA LEU A 277 -5.20 -18.79 3.60
C LEU A 277 -4.76 -17.69 2.61
N ALA A 278 -5.70 -17.02 1.95
CA ALA A 278 -5.39 -15.91 1.06
C ALA A 278 -4.72 -14.73 1.79
N ILE A 279 -5.23 -14.40 2.99
CA ILE A 279 -4.65 -13.35 3.85
C ILE A 279 -3.25 -13.75 4.31
N LEU A 280 -3.05 -15.01 4.74
CA LEU A 280 -1.74 -15.52 5.17
C LEU A 280 -0.74 -15.56 4.02
N GLY A 281 -1.16 -15.96 2.82
CA GLY A 281 -0.33 -15.98 1.63
C GLY A 281 0.28 -14.62 1.35
N ASN A 282 -0.51 -13.55 1.40
CA ASN A 282 -0.02 -12.19 1.24
C ASN A 282 0.99 -11.77 2.33
N ALA A 283 0.73 -12.13 3.59
CA ALA A 283 1.61 -11.78 4.71
C ALA A 283 2.93 -12.56 4.72
N SER A 284 2.96 -13.72 4.07
CA SER A 284 4.08 -14.67 4.11
C SER A 284 4.79 -14.80 2.76
N GLN A 285 4.55 -13.90 1.79
CA GLN A 285 5.12 -13.96 0.45
C GLN A 285 6.64 -14.18 0.41
N LYS A 286 7.38 -13.51 1.30
CA LYS A 286 8.85 -13.69 1.37
C LYS A 286 9.26 -15.12 1.75
N ALA A 287 8.55 -15.72 2.70
CA ALA A 287 8.83 -17.10 3.13
C ALA A 287 8.43 -18.10 2.03
N ILE A 288 7.29 -17.89 1.39
CA ILE A 288 6.82 -18.69 0.26
C ILE A 288 7.84 -18.65 -0.88
N HIS A 289 8.27 -17.46 -1.29
CA HIS A 289 9.26 -17.27 -2.35
C HIS A 289 10.60 -17.94 -2.03
N ALA A 290 11.08 -17.78 -0.81
CA ALA A 290 12.33 -18.44 -0.36
C ALA A 290 12.27 -19.97 -0.45
N VAL A 291 11.10 -20.56 -0.22
CA VAL A 291 10.90 -22.02 -0.33
C VAL A 291 10.77 -22.47 -1.78
N THR A 292 10.02 -21.72 -2.61
CA THR A 292 9.77 -22.07 -4.00
C THR A 292 11.00 -21.95 -4.89
N GLU A 293 11.90 -20.99 -4.61
CA GLU A 293 13.16 -20.81 -5.37
C GLU A 293 14.31 -21.69 -4.86
N SER A 294 14.15 -22.41 -3.78
CA SER A 294 15.20 -23.26 -3.21
C SER A 294 15.24 -24.62 -3.92
N ALA A 295 16.40 -25.04 -4.39
CA ALA A 295 16.64 -26.41 -4.86
C ALA A 295 16.38 -27.48 -3.76
N HIS A 296 16.33 -27.07 -2.49
CA HIS A 296 16.09 -27.89 -1.31
C HIS A 296 14.79 -27.47 -0.59
N GLY A 297 13.72 -27.21 -1.35
CA GLY A 297 12.44 -26.71 -0.81
C GLY A 297 11.89 -27.51 0.38
N GLY A 298 12.13 -28.83 0.41
CA GLY A 298 11.72 -29.67 1.53
C GLY A 298 12.46 -29.40 2.85
N GLU A 299 13.71 -28.89 2.80
CA GLU A 299 14.48 -28.55 4.00
C GLU A 299 14.01 -27.23 4.60
N ARG A 300 13.41 -26.36 3.79
CA ARG A 300 12.85 -25.06 4.24
C ARG A 300 11.37 -25.10 4.59
N ALA A 301 10.74 -26.25 4.53
CA ALA A 301 9.33 -26.39 4.89
C ALA A 301 9.07 -25.92 6.32
N LEU A 302 9.97 -26.19 7.26
CA LEU A 302 9.86 -25.72 8.64
C LEU A 302 9.79 -24.19 8.71
N GLU A 303 10.68 -23.48 8.00
CA GLU A 303 10.71 -22.02 7.97
C GLU A 303 9.38 -21.44 7.43
N LEU A 304 8.81 -22.09 6.43
CA LEU A 304 7.51 -21.70 5.85
C LEU A 304 6.38 -21.87 6.88
N TYR A 305 6.25 -23.07 7.47
CA TYR A 305 5.18 -23.32 8.43
C TYR A 305 5.32 -22.46 9.69
N GLU A 306 6.53 -22.20 10.17
CA GLU A 306 6.79 -21.27 11.28
C GLU A 306 6.40 -19.83 10.94
N ALA A 307 6.71 -19.37 9.72
CA ALA A 307 6.32 -18.03 9.25
C ALA A 307 4.79 -17.89 9.15
N LEU A 308 4.12 -18.90 8.59
CA LEU A 308 2.66 -18.95 8.49
C LEU A 308 2.01 -19.00 9.88
N TYR A 309 2.52 -19.84 10.78
CA TYR A 309 2.04 -19.95 12.16
C TYR A 309 2.17 -18.62 12.91
N SER A 310 3.34 -18.01 12.86
CA SER A 310 3.58 -16.70 13.47
C SER A 310 2.66 -15.61 12.90
N ALA A 311 2.40 -15.60 11.60
CA ALA A 311 1.49 -14.69 10.97
C ALA A 311 0.04 -14.95 11.41
N SER A 312 -0.39 -16.20 11.45
CA SER A 312 -1.72 -16.63 11.89
C SER A 312 -2.03 -16.13 13.31
N LEU A 313 -1.13 -16.35 14.27
CA LEU A 313 -1.27 -15.85 15.64
C LEU A 313 -1.38 -14.32 15.74
N ARG A 314 -0.70 -13.58 14.85
CA ARG A 314 -0.82 -12.12 14.80
C ARG A 314 -2.19 -11.68 14.31
N TYR A 315 -2.72 -12.33 13.26
CA TYR A 315 -4.06 -12.04 12.73
C TYR A 315 -5.15 -12.40 13.73
N GLU A 316 -5.07 -13.55 14.39
CA GLU A 316 -6.02 -13.95 15.42
C GLU A 316 -6.12 -12.90 16.54
N ARG A 317 -4.99 -12.44 17.08
CA ARG A 317 -4.96 -11.36 18.09
C ARG A 317 -5.52 -10.06 17.58
N TRP A 318 -5.23 -9.69 16.33
CA TRP A 318 -5.74 -8.49 15.70
C TRP A 318 -7.26 -8.58 15.52
N LEU A 319 -7.78 -9.72 15.06
CA LEU A 319 -9.21 -9.96 14.87
C LEU A 319 -9.98 -9.88 16.20
N LYS A 320 -9.50 -10.54 17.25
CA LYS A 320 -10.08 -10.44 18.61
C LYS A 320 -10.19 -8.99 19.10
N ARG A 321 -9.14 -8.21 18.87
CA ARG A 321 -9.15 -6.79 19.20
C ARG A 321 -10.14 -5.98 18.36
N SER A 322 -10.20 -6.26 17.06
CA SER A 322 -11.10 -5.55 16.13
C SER A 322 -12.57 -5.86 16.41
N ILE A 323 -12.90 -7.12 16.69
CA ILE A 323 -14.24 -7.55 17.13
C ILE A 323 -14.66 -6.78 18.38
N ARG A 324 -13.82 -6.73 19.41
CA ARG A 324 -14.12 -5.99 20.64
C ARG A 324 -14.40 -4.52 20.36
N ILE A 325 -13.53 -3.84 19.61
CA ILE A 325 -13.69 -2.41 19.30
C ILE A 325 -14.98 -2.16 18.53
N LEU A 326 -15.29 -2.98 17.52
CA LEU A 326 -16.47 -2.81 16.70
C LEU A 326 -17.75 -3.10 17.49
N SER A 327 -17.76 -4.11 18.35
CA SER A 327 -18.86 -4.44 19.23
C SER A 327 -19.16 -3.30 20.23
N GLU A 328 -18.12 -2.75 20.88
CA GLU A 328 -18.25 -1.59 21.77
C GLU A 328 -18.82 -0.36 21.04
N THR A 329 -18.34 -0.12 19.81
CA THR A 329 -18.80 1.00 18.95
C THR A 329 -20.28 0.83 18.60
N LEU A 330 -20.71 -0.38 18.20
CA LEU A 330 -22.11 -0.67 17.86
C LEU A 330 -23.04 -0.48 19.05
N VAL A 331 -22.62 -0.85 20.25
CA VAL A 331 -23.38 -0.59 21.49
C VAL A 331 -23.51 0.91 21.78
N GLY A 332 -22.44 1.68 21.49
CA GLY A 332 -22.46 3.15 21.66
C GLY A 332 -23.38 3.87 20.64
N ILE A 333 -23.52 3.35 19.43
CA ILE A 333 -24.42 3.91 18.40
C ILE A 333 -25.91 3.58 18.70
N ALA A 334 -26.18 2.47 19.39
CA ALA A 334 -27.54 2.04 19.73
C ALA A 334 -28.13 2.76 20.96
N ARG A 335 -27.34 3.52 21.70
CA ARG A 335 -27.72 4.39 22.79
C ARG A 335 -27.88 5.85 22.32
#